data_8d0d89b86dca84276b81106506160099
#
_entry.id   8d0d89b86dca84276b81106506160099
#
_cell.length_a   1.000
_cell.length_b   1.000
_cell.length_c   1.000
_cell.angle_alpha   90.00
_cell.angle_beta   90.00
_cell.angle_gamma   90.00
#
_symmetry.space_group_name_H-M   'P 1'
#
loop_
_entity.id
_entity.type
_entity.pdbx_description
1 polymer ?
#
loop_
_entity_poly.entity_id
_entity_poly.type
_entity_poly.pdbx_seq_one_letter_code
_entity_poly.pdbx_strand_id
1 'polypeptide(L)'
;MLQMVMFQAEEPQGIIEVEDEGLISGGIVLTLKLLPLTKLLQAKHGLRHGDYQRYRGYCSRRLARLRKVLKIVQGERKKFTKKDVTVELLEQAATISDEISNEAKHLQVPLMSAERAWAYAMQLKFEMNSDPRKKYHMINRLRKAKAHAEALEQLCTLSQVVDARSKLESQAYAFWISGSLAFELSQWSEAMKALNNAKAIYEKLASTLNEDEAAVYQGRIDEIAPSLRYCAYNIGDTTAKQDLLNMRGTKHGGLDDLEDLINQTREQQAATLQETEWRGRRMAVKQEKVRIFLLREQEFTEEIKDKDYDEKISAYESLLYDCKNAIQVSKE
;
A
#
# COMPACT_ATOMS: atom_id res chain seq x y z
N MET A 1 69.09 -20.31 40.58
CA MET A 1 69.00 -20.16 39.13
C MET A 1 67.71 -20.84 38.66
N LEU A 2 66.66 -20.10 38.57
CA LEU A 2 65.32 -20.60 38.18
C LEU A 2 65.14 -20.40 36.66
N GLN A 3 65.02 -21.52 35.96
CA GLN A 3 64.71 -21.55 34.54
C GLN A 3 63.21 -21.37 34.37
N MET A 4 62.86 -20.28 33.74
CA MET A 4 61.50 -19.91 33.38
C MET A 4 61.09 -20.62 32.06
N VAL A 5 60.20 -21.57 32.18
CA VAL A 5 59.62 -22.28 31.02
C VAL A 5 58.48 -21.42 30.48
N MET A 6 58.70 -20.92 29.27
CA MET A 6 57.64 -20.21 28.48
C MET A 6 56.70 -21.26 27.91
N PHE A 7 55.47 -21.26 28.36
CA PHE A 7 54.36 -21.95 27.69
C PHE A 7 53.92 -21.11 26.51
N GLN A 8 54.12 -21.63 25.30
CA GLN A 8 53.46 -21.14 24.09
C GLN A 8 52.00 -21.64 24.09
N ALA A 9 51.06 -20.72 24.14
CA ALA A 9 49.66 -21.02 23.92
C ALA A 9 49.42 -21.09 22.40
N GLU A 10 49.00 -22.26 21.95
CA GLU A 10 48.50 -22.49 20.59
C GLU A 10 47.15 -21.76 20.43
N GLU A 11 47.02 -20.93 19.39
CA GLU A 11 45.77 -20.30 18.98
C GLU A 11 44.82 -21.35 18.41
N PRO A 12 43.53 -21.39 18.77
CA PRO A 12 42.57 -22.24 18.11
C PRO A 12 42.20 -21.64 16.74
N GLN A 13 42.60 -22.32 15.70
CA GLN A 13 42.12 -22.09 14.35
C GLN A 13 40.62 -22.47 14.25
N GLY A 14 39.86 -21.62 13.58
CA GLY A 14 38.52 -21.98 13.07
C GLY A 14 37.37 -21.31 13.77
N ILE A 15 37.30 -19.98 13.71
CA ILE A 15 36.01 -19.27 13.78
C ILE A 15 35.40 -19.39 12.38
N ILE A 16 34.41 -20.26 12.26
CA ILE A 16 33.49 -20.26 11.15
C ILE A 16 32.74 -18.93 11.28
N GLU A 17 33.03 -17.99 10.40
CA GLU A 17 32.17 -16.82 10.17
C GLU A 17 30.83 -17.35 9.69
N VAL A 18 29.90 -17.49 10.63
CA VAL A 18 28.48 -17.59 10.31
C VAL A 18 28.13 -16.20 9.77
N GLU A 19 27.98 -16.10 8.47
CA GLU A 19 27.37 -14.95 7.85
C GLU A 19 26.03 -14.73 8.54
N ASP A 20 25.96 -13.61 9.28
CA ASP A 20 24.80 -13.16 10.01
C ASP A 20 23.76 -12.67 8.98
N GLU A 21 23.04 -13.64 8.37
CA GLU A 21 21.89 -13.35 7.54
C GLU A 21 20.83 -12.70 8.43
N GLY A 22 20.79 -11.35 8.38
CA GLY A 22 19.54 -10.63 8.57
C GLY A 22 19.01 -10.53 9.99
N LEU A 23 19.80 -10.05 10.94
CA LEU A 23 19.24 -9.23 12.01
C LEU A 23 18.71 -7.95 11.38
N ILE A 24 17.42 -7.97 10.99
CA ILE A 24 16.64 -6.75 10.79
C ILE A 24 16.71 -6.03 12.14
N SER A 25 17.68 -5.13 12.23
CA SER A 25 17.78 -4.13 13.29
C SER A 25 16.36 -3.62 13.52
N GLY A 26 15.88 -3.61 14.78
CA GLY A 26 14.53 -3.20 15.15
C GLY A 26 14.22 -1.75 14.82
N GLY A 27 14.31 -1.41 13.52
CA GLY A 27 13.96 -0.15 12.92
C GLY A 27 12.44 -0.02 12.87
N ILE A 28 11.96 1.17 13.17
CA ILE A 28 10.54 1.49 13.18
C ILE A 28 10.01 1.39 11.76
N VAL A 29 9.02 0.52 11.54
CA VAL A 29 8.37 0.33 10.23
C VAL A 29 7.32 1.44 10.01
N LEU A 30 7.49 2.21 8.95
CA LEU A 30 6.59 3.31 8.59
C LEU A 30 5.32 2.79 7.92
N THR A 31 4.18 2.95 8.56
CA THR A 31 2.87 2.54 8.03
C THR A 31 2.02 3.76 7.66
N LEU A 32 1.59 3.83 6.40
CA LEU A 32 0.65 4.83 5.91
C LEU A 32 -0.59 4.16 5.33
N LYS A 33 -1.71 4.15 6.06
CA LYS A 33 -3.01 3.73 5.53
C LYS A 33 -3.53 4.79 4.54
N LEU A 34 -3.03 4.74 3.29
CA LEU A 34 -3.17 5.80 2.30
C LEU A 34 -4.62 6.00 1.88
N LEU A 35 -5.32 4.91 1.48
CA LEU A 35 -6.70 5.01 0.99
C LEU A 35 -7.68 5.40 2.11
N PRO A 36 -7.68 4.78 3.31
CA PRO A 36 -8.52 5.22 4.42
C PRO A 36 -8.27 6.69 4.80
N LEU A 37 -7.00 7.11 4.86
CA LEU A 37 -6.63 8.50 5.16
C LEU A 37 -7.19 9.47 4.11
N THR A 38 -6.99 9.19 2.82
CA THR A 38 -7.47 10.08 1.75
C THR A 38 -8.99 10.18 1.74
N LYS A 39 -9.70 9.06 1.86
CA LYS A 39 -11.17 9.04 1.91
C LYS A 39 -11.72 9.81 3.10
N LEU A 40 -11.13 9.64 4.29
CA LEU A 40 -11.49 10.39 5.49
C LEU A 40 -11.31 11.90 5.28
N LEU A 41 -10.17 12.32 4.72
CA LEU A 41 -9.87 13.72 4.48
C LEU A 41 -10.79 14.33 3.40
N GLN A 42 -11.05 13.59 2.34
CA GLN A 42 -11.98 13.97 1.28
C GLN A 42 -13.39 14.19 1.85
N ALA A 43 -13.91 13.25 2.62
CA ALA A 43 -15.24 13.35 3.23
C ALA A 43 -15.35 14.53 4.20
N LYS A 44 -14.33 14.78 5.05
CA LYS A 44 -14.33 15.88 6.03
C LYS A 44 -14.19 17.26 5.39
N HIS A 45 -13.54 17.37 4.23
CA HIS A 45 -13.11 18.65 3.69
C HIS A 45 -13.75 19.04 2.37
N GLY A 46 -14.96 18.57 2.10
CA GLY A 46 -15.79 19.12 1.04
C GLY A 46 -16.26 18.15 -0.03
N LEU A 47 -15.58 17.01 -0.26
CA LEU A 47 -15.97 16.09 -1.33
C LEU A 47 -17.34 15.41 -1.09
N ARG A 48 -17.81 15.33 0.15
CA ARG A 48 -19.18 14.87 0.44
C ARG A 48 -20.25 15.69 -0.31
N HIS A 49 -19.96 16.96 -0.57
CA HIS A 49 -20.83 17.89 -1.30
C HIS A 49 -20.30 18.29 -2.67
N GLY A 50 -19.27 17.57 -3.19
CA GLY A 50 -18.67 17.88 -4.48
C GLY A 50 -17.82 19.16 -4.52
N ASP A 51 -17.48 19.74 -3.36
CA ASP A 51 -16.69 20.97 -3.27
C ASP A 51 -15.18 20.68 -3.37
N TYR A 52 -14.71 20.52 -4.59
CA TYR A 52 -13.29 20.29 -4.91
C TYR A 52 -12.43 21.51 -4.56
N GLN A 53 -12.95 22.72 -4.63
CA GLN A 53 -12.21 23.94 -4.31
C GLN A 53 -11.84 23.99 -2.83
N ARG A 54 -12.79 23.68 -1.95
CA ARG A 54 -12.57 23.58 -0.51
C ARG A 54 -11.54 22.52 -0.16
N TYR A 55 -11.65 21.33 -0.77
CA TYR A 55 -10.69 20.25 -0.56
C TYR A 55 -9.28 20.62 -1.04
N ARG A 56 -9.15 21.23 -2.22
CA ARG A 56 -7.87 21.75 -2.72
C ARG A 56 -7.24 22.76 -1.75
N GLY A 57 -8.04 23.69 -1.23
CA GLY A 57 -7.61 24.65 -0.23
C GLY A 57 -7.12 23.99 1.07
N TYR A 58 -7.81 22.94 1.51
CA TYR A 58 -7.38 22.13 2.65
C TYR A 58 -6.03 21.46 2.37
N CYS A 59 -5.86 20.76 1.23
CA CYS A 59 -4.60 20.11 0.85
C CYS A 59 -3.44 21.10 0.84
N SER A 60 -3.65 22.33 0.32
CA SER A 60 -2.63 23.37 0.31
C SER A 60 -2.20 23.79 1.73
N ARG A 61 -3.16 23.99 2.62
CA ARG A 61 -2.87 24.36 4.03
C ARG A 61 -2.21 23.22 4.80
N ARG A 62 -2.65 21.96 4.58
CA ARG A 62 -2.04 20.78 5.19
C ARG A 62 -0.61 20.61 4.72
N LEU A 63 -0.38 20.71 3.42
CA LEU A 63 0.95 20.61 2.82
C LEU A 63 1.92 21.65 3.39
N ALA A 64 1.49 22.93 3.52
CA ALA A 64 2.30 23.98 4.13
C ALA A 64 2.67 23.66 5.58
N ARG A 65 1.71 23.13 6.37
CA ARG A 65 1.96 22.71 7.76
C ARG A 65 2.93 21.54 7.84
N LEU A 66 2.71 20.48 7.02
CA LEU A 66 3.61 19.34 6.96
C LEU A 66 5.03 19.75 6.64
N ARG A 67 5.23 20.57 5.60
CA ARG A 67 6.56 21.07 5.22
C ARG A 67 7.22 21.91 6.31
N LYS A 68 6.44 22.69 7.06
CA LYS A 68 6.95 23.45 8.20
C LYS A 68 7.42 22.55 9.34
N VAL A 69 6.62 21.55 9.71
CA VAL A 69 6.96 20.57 10.75
C VAL A 69 8.21 19.76 10.39
N LEU A 70 8.28 19.30 9.13
CA LEU A 70 9.39 18.49 8.61
C LEU A 70 10.62 19.34 8.23
N LYS A 71 10.59 20.66 8.41
CA LYS A 71 11.66 21.60 8.01
C LYS A 71 12.02 21.55 6.51
N ILE A 72 11.10 21.08 5.65
CA ILE A 72 11.23 20.99 4.19
C ILE A 72 10.51 22.17 3.53
N VAL A 73 10.73 23.39 4.01
CA VAL A 73 10.08 24.60 3.47
C VAL A 73 10.72 24.94 2.12
N GLN A 74 9.87 25.13 1.10
CA GLN A 74 10.32 25.40 -0.27
C GLN A 74 10.56 26.89 -0.58
N GLY A 75 9.90 27.77 0.16
CA GLY A 75 10.03 29.21 0.00
C GLY A 75 10.60 29.86 1.25
N GLU A 76 11.77 30.46 1.13
CA GLU A 76 12.35 31.24 2.19
C GLU A 76 12.57 32.67 1.68
N ARG A 77 11.81 33.61 2.26
CA ARG A 77 11.76 35.02 1.83
C ARG A 77 11.43 35.18 0.33
N LYS A 78 12.38 35.57 -0.50
CA LYS A 78 12.20 35.79 -1.95
C LYS A 78 12.74 34.66 -2.83
N LYS A 79 13.35 33.62 -2.24
CA LYS A 79 13.93 32.50 -2.98
C LYS A 79 13.06 31.27 -2.84
N PHE A 80 12.71 30.65 -3.98
CA PHE A 80 12.03 29.37 -4.03
C PHE A 80 13.07 28.28 -4.31
N THR A 81 13.20 27.33 -3.40
CA THR A 81 14.05 26.16 -3.58
C THR A 81 13.17 24.92 -3.54
N LYS A 82 13.17 24.15 -4.62
CA LYS A 82 12.42 22.89 -4.65
C LYS A 82 13.11 21.88 -3.72
N LYS A 83 12.45 21.58 -2.62
CA LYS A 83 12.85 20.52 -1.68
C LYS A 83 11.78 19.45 -1.70
N ASP A 84 12.14 18.29 -2.17
CA ASP A 84 11.27 17.11 -2.17
C ASP A 84 11.73 16.15 -1.06
N VAL A 85 10.87 15.22 -0.68
CA VAL A 85 11.22 14.16 0.27
C VAL A 85 12.07 13.13 -0.48
N THR A 86 13.23 12.80 0.07
CA THR A 86 14.14 11.77 -0.46
C THR A 86 14.08 10.52 0.42
N VAL A 87 14.54 9.39 -0.10
CA VAL A 87 14.63 8.12 0.64
C VAL A 87 15.50 8.28 1.88
N GLU A 88 16.65 8.97 1.74
CA GLU A 88 17.57 9.25 2.83
C GLU A 88 16.91 10.01 3.99
N LEU A 89 16.07 11.02 3.68
CA LEU A 89 15.32 11.75 4.70
C LEU A 89 14.29 10.88 5.40
N LEU A 90 13.70 9.91 4.66
CA LEU A 90 12.73 8.98 5.21
C LEU A 90 13.40 7.99 6.17
N GLU A 91 14.54 7.45 5.78
CA GLU A 91 15.33 6.52 6.59
C GLU A 91 15.92 7.20 7.83
N GLN A 92 16.43 8.42 7.70
CA GLN A 92 16.87 9.23 8.83
C GLN A 92 15.71 9.53 9.81
N ALA A 93 14.52 9.78 9.30
CA ALA A 93 13.35 10.01 10.15
C ALA A 93 12.97 8.75 10.93
N ALA A 94 13.06 7.57 10.34
CA ALA A 94 12.77 6.30 10.99
C ALA A 94 13.76 5.96 12.11
N THR A 95 15.00 6.47 12.03
CA THR A 95 16.01 6.24 13.08
C THR A 95 15.92 7.22 14.26
N ILE A 96 15.31 8.40 14.07
CA ILE A 96 15.31 9.49 15.06
C ILE A 96 14.01 9.55 15.88
N SER A 97 12.91 8.99 15.38
CA SER A 97 11.60 9.19 16.01
C SER A 97 11.28 8.13 17.07
N ASP A 98 11.15 8.56 18.32
CA ASP A 98 10.58 7.74 19.42
C ASP A 98 9.05 7.71 19.39
N GLU A 99 8.38 8.48 18.52
CA GLU A 99 6.92 8.57 18.44
C GLU A 99 6.38 8.13 17.07
N ILE A 100 5.72 6.99 17.04
CA ILE A 100 5.05 6.34 15.89
C ILE A 100 4.15 7.31 15.08
N SER A 101 3.62 8.35 15.70
CA SER A 101 2.70 9.30 15.05
C SER A 101 3.35 10.28 14.07
N ASN A 102 4.67 10.45 14.11
CA ASN A 102 5.39 11.44 13.27
C ASN A 102 5.90 10.88 11.94
N GLU A 103 6.05 9.58 11.84
CA GLU A 103 6.79 8.88 10.79
C GLU A 103 6.11 8.93 9.43
N ALA A 104 4.80 8.71 9.39
CA ALA A 104 4.03 8.77 8.15
C ALA A 104 3.90 10.20 7.56
N LYS A 105 4.32 11.25 8.27
CA LYS A 105 4.20 12.63 7.79
C LYS A 105 5.05 12.90 6.55
N HIS A 106 6.21 12.26 6.41
CA HIS A 106 7.06 12.41 5.23
C HIS A 106 6.34 11.89 3.97
N LEU A 107 5.71 10.72 4.05
CA LEU A 107 4.94 10.14 2.94
C LEU A 107 3.67 10.94 2.62
N GLN A 108 3.11 11.67 3.59
CA GLN A 108 1.96 12.52 3.36
C GLN A 108 2.29 13.75 2.49
N VAL A 109 3.55 14.17 2.37
CA VAL A 109 3.92 15.34 1.54
C VAL A 109 3.68 15.09 0.05
N PRO A 110 4.23 14.04 -0.58
CA PRO A 110 3.94 13.71 -1.97
C PRO A 110 2.46 13.36 -2.17
N LEU A 111 1.83 12.62 -1.23
CA LEU A 111 0.41 12.29 -1.27
C LEU A 111 -0.47 13.55 -1.32
N MET A 112 -0.29 14.50 -0.40
CA MET A 112 -1.07 15.75 -0.38
C MET A 112 -0.78 16.63 -1.60
N SER A 113 0.40 16.51 -2.21
CA SER A 113 0.73 17.20 -3.46
C SER A 113 -0.04 16.61 -4.64
N ALA A 114 -0.15 15.27 -4.71
CA ALA A 114 -0.95 14.56 -5.70
C ALA A 114 -2.44 14.88 -5.54
N GLU A 115 -2.97 14.76 -4.31
CA GLU A 115 -4.38 15.06 -3.98
C GLU A 115 -4.75 16.51 -4.31
N ARG A 116 -3.88 17.46 -4.02
CA ARG A 116 -4.09 18.86 -4.38
C ARG A 116 -4.19 19.07 -5.89
N ALA A 117 -3.31 18.42 -6.66
CA ALA A 117 -3.31 18.51 -8.11
C ALA A 117 -4.52 17.81 -8.71
N TRP A 118 -4.91 16.64 -8.20
CA TRP A 118 -6.10 15.91 -8.58
C TRP A 118 -7.38 16.69 -8.28
N ALA A 119 -7.52 17.22 -7.07
CA ALA A 119 -8.69 18.03 -6.69
C ALA A 119 -8.85 19.25 -7.59
N TYR A 120 -7.74 19.89 -7.98
CA TYR A 120 -7.79 20.99 -8.92
C TYR A 120 -8.21 20.54 -10.33
N ALA A 121 -7.76 19.37 -10.77
CA ALA A 121 -8.20 18.81 -12.04
C ALA A 121 -9.71 18.51 -12.02
N MET A 122 -10.23 17.95 -10.95
CA MET A 122 -11.68 17.66 -10.82
C MET A 122 -12.51 18.95 -10.76
N GLN A 123 -12.02 19.98 -10.08
CA GLN A 123 -12.65 21.31 -10.12
C GLN A 123 -12.73 21.84 -11.55
N LEU A 124 -11.63 21.80 -12.30
CA LEU A 124 -11.57 22.24 -13.69
C LEU A 124 -12.47 21.39 -14.60
N LYS A 125 -12.57 20.08 -14.33
CA LYS A 125 -13.48 19.19 -15.05
C LYS A 125 -14.94 19.61 -14.89
N PHE A 126 -15.34 19.96 -13.68
CA PHE A 126 -16.69 20.47 -13.42
C PHE A 126 -16.95 21.81 -14.13
N GLU A 127 -15.95 22.70 -14.13
CA GLU A 127 -16.03 24.02 -14.77
C GLU A 127 -15.90 23.95 -16.32
N MET A 128 -15.46 22.82 -16.89
CA MET A 128 -15.29 22.63 -18.34
C MET A 128 -16.59 22.73 -19.11
N ASN A 129 -17.73 22.47 -18.46
CA ASN A 129 -19.05 22.61 -19.08
C ASN A 129 -19.36 24.06 -19.50
N SER A 130 -18.78 25.04 -18.79
CA SER A 130 -18.91 26.47 -19.10
C SER A 130 -17.77 27.01 -19.96
N ASP A 131 -16.57 26.42 -19.87
CA ASP A 131 -15.38 26.86 -20.60
C ASP A 131 -14.55 25.67 -21.10
N PRO A 132 -14.67 25.26 -22.38
CA PRO A 132 -13.94 24.12 -22.94
C PRO A 132 -12.40 24.24 -22.86
N ARG A 133 -11.85 25.44 -22.80
CA ARG A 133 -10.39 25.68 -22.70
C ARG A 133 -9.82 25.11 -21.39
N LYS A 134 -10.64 24.98 -20.37
CA LYS A 134 -10.24 24.37 -19.06
C LYS A 134 -9.82 22.90 -19.18
N LYS A 135 -10.19 22.20 -20.26
CA LYS A 135 -9.72 20.83 -20.55
C LYS A 135 -8.21 20.71 -20.57
N TYR A 136 -7.51 21.64 -21.21
CA TYR A 136 -6.04 21.63 -21.26
C TYR A 136 -5.42 21.83 -19.89
N HIS A 137 -6.00 22.73 -19.09
CA HIS A 137 -5.53 22.96 -17.72
C HIS A 137 -5.80 21.73 -16.83
N MET A 138 -6.96 21.10 -16.97
CA MET A 138 -7.30 19.86 -16.27
C MET A 138 -6.28 18.74 -16.54
N ILE A 139 -6.00 18.47 -17.83
CA ILE A 139 -5.01 17.46 -18.24
C ILE A 139 -3.63 17.76 -17.64
N ASN A 140 -3.18 19.02 -17.68
CA ASN A 140 -1.90 19.42 -17.10
C ASN A 140 -1.88 19.25 -15.57
N ARG A 141 -3.02 19.39 -14.89
CA ARG A 141 -3.12 19.11 -13.44
C ARG A 141 -3.10 17.63 -13.14
N LEU A 142 -3.75 16.80 -13.97
CA LEU A 142 -3.67 15.34 -13.86
C LEU A 142 -2.25 14.82 -14.11
N ARG A 143 -1.53 15.38 -15.10
CA ARG A 143 -0.09 15.05 -15.30
C ARG A 143 0.75 15.37 -14.06
N LYS A 144 0.49 16.50 -13.39
CA LYS A 144 1.16 16.82 -12.12
C LYS A 144 0.76 15.89 -11.00
N ALA A 145 -0.52 15.48 -10.92
CA ALA A 145 -0.99 14.51 -9.95
C ALA A 145 -0.29 13.17 -10.15
N LYS A 146 -0.19 12.70 -11.41
CA LYS A 146 0.53 11.48 -11.79
C LYS A 146 1.99 11.54 -11.34
N ALA A 147 2.72 12.59 -11.67
CA ALA A 147 4.12 12.75 -11.29
C ALA A 147 4.34 12.72 -9.76
N HIS A 148 3.41 13.29 -8.98
CA HIS A 148 3.51 13.22 -7.51
C HIS A 148 3.11 11.85 -6.96
N ALA A 149 2.18 11.13 -7.60
CA ALA A 149 1.81 9.78 -7.23
C ALA A 149 2.94 8.78 -7.53
N GLU A 150 3.58 8.89 -8.69
CA GLU A 150 4.77 8.10 -9.06
C GLU A 150 5.95 8.38 -8.13
N ALA A 151 6.17 9.64 -7.73
CA ALA A 151 7.18 9.98 -6.74
C ALA A 151 6.89 9.35 -5.36
N LEU A 152 5.61 9.26 -4.95
CA LEU A 152 5.22 8.57 -3.73
C LEU A 152 5.49 7.06 -3.83
N GLU A 153 5.10 6.44 -4.95
CA GLU A 153 5.34 5.03 -5.23
C GLU A 153 6.83 4.70 -5.18
N GLN A 154 7.67 5.48 -5.87
CA GLN A 154 9.12 5.31 -5.86
C GLN A 154 9.71 5.44 -4.46
N LEU A 155 9.29 6.42 -3.67
CA LEU A 155 9.72 6.57 -2.28
C LEU A 155 9.37 5.35 -1.43
N CYS A 156 8.14 4.82 -1.58
CA CYS A 156 7.70 3.64 -0.84
C CYS A 156 8.45 2.38 -1.28
N THR A 157 8.69 2.22 -2.59
CA THR A 157 9.36 1.03 -3.14
C THR A 157 10.83 0.99 -2.78
N LEU A 158 11.54 2.11 -2.90
CA LEU A 158 12.98 2.19 -2.65
C LEU A 158 13.33 2.14 -1.16
N SER A 159 12.42 2.57 -0.29
CA SER A 159 12.67 2.58 1.14
C SER A 159 12.42 1.20 1.77
N GLN A 160 13.36 0.74 2.58
CA GLN A 160 13.24 -0.52 3.33
C GLN A 160 12.39 -0.36 4.61
N VAL A 161 12.25 0.87 5.11
CA VAL A 161 11.50 1.16 6.34
C VAL A 161 10.00 1.33 6.14
N VAL A 162 9.50 1.24 4.90
CA VAL A 162 8.08 1.35 4.58
C VAL A 162 7.42 -0.01 4.55
N ASP A 163 6.29 -0.13 5.25
CA ASP A 163 5.44 -1.31 5.29
C ASP A 163 4.98 -1.80 3.91
N ALA A 164 4.85 -3.11 3.75
CA ALA A 164 4.39 -3.76 2.53
C ALA A 164 3.01 -3.25 2.09
N ARG A 165 2.07 -3.08 3.03
CA ARG A 165 0.75 -2.50 2.76
C ARG A 165 0.85 -1.10 2.16
N SER A 166 1.68 -0.23 2.74
CA SER A 166 1.86 1.14 2.24
C SER A 166 2.48 1.16 0.84
N LYS A 167 3.38 0.21 0.52
CA LYS A 167 3.93 0.01 -0.82
C LYS A 167 2.83 -0.35 -1.82
N LEU A 168 1.98 -1.32 -1.50
CA LEU A 168 0.86 -1.74 -2.34
C LEU A 168 -0.18 -0.63 -2.53
N GLU A 169 -0.55 0.07 -1.46
CA GLU A 169 -1.49 1.18 -1.54
C GLU A 169 -0.95 2.35 -2.39
N SER A 170 0.35 2.66 -2.28
CA SER A 170 0.98 3.71 -3.10
C SER A 170 1.02 3.33 -4.58
N GLN A 171 1.30 2.08 -4.90
CA GLN A 171 1.28 1.55 -6.25
C GLN A 171 -0.14 1.58 -6.85
N ALA A 172 -1.14 1.10 -6.10
CA ALA A 172 -2.54 1.15 -6.54
C ALA A 172 -3.01 2.59 -6.77
N TYR A 173 -2.60 3.52 -5.91
CA TYR A 173 -2.91 4.94 -6.06
C TYR A 173 -2.27 5.54 -7.31
N ALA A 174 -1.00 5.22 -7.61
CA ALA A 174 -0.31 5.68 -8.81
C ALA A 174 -0.98 5.13 -10.08
N PHE A 175 -1.38 3.86 -10.10
CA PHE A 175 -2.15 3.28 -11.20
C PHE A 175 -3.52 3.93 -11.37
N TRP A 176 -4.24 4.21 -10.28
CA TRP A 176 -5.53 4.88 -10.33
C TRP A 176 -5.42 6.30 -10.93
N ILE A 177 -4.44 7.10 -10.51
CA ILE A 177 -4.21 8.45 -11.06
C ILE A 177 -3.78 8.36 -12.53
N SER A 178 -2.89 7.42 -12.88
CA SER A 178 -2.45 7.20 -14.26
C SER A 178 -3.59 6.79 -15.16
N GLY A 179 -4.43 5.86 -14.70
CA GLY A 179 -5.63 5.44 -15.40
C GLY A 179 -6.64 6.58 -15.59
N SER A 180 -6.82 7.41 -14.56
CA SER A 180 -7.67 8.61 -14.66
C SER A 180 -7.14 9.62 -15.69
N LEU A 181 -5.84 9.81 -15.80
CA LEU A 181 -5.22 10.66 -16.82
C LEU A 181 -5.42 10.08 -18.24
N ALA A 182 -5.12 8.79 -18.42
CA ALA A 182 -5.29 8.11 -19.70
C ALA A 182 -6.76 8.13 -20.16
N PHE A 183 -7.70 7.98 -19.23
CA PHE A 183 -9.14 8.10 -19.49
C PHE A 183 -9.51 9.48 -20.04
N GLU A 184 -9.02 10.57 -19.45
CA GLU A 184 -9.28 11.94 -19.93
C GLU A 184 -8.57 12.27 -21.25
N LEU A 185 -7.51 11.53 -21.57
CA LEU A 185 -6.80 11.60 -22.86
C LEU A 185 -7.46 10.72 -23.94
N SER A 186 -8.52 9.99 -23.61
CA SER A 186 -9.19 9.01 -24.49
C SER A 186 -8.26 7.85 -24.93
N GLN A 187 -7.25 7.55 -24.15
CA GLN A 187 -6.34 6.41 -24.32
C GLN A 187 -6.93 5.19 -23.62
N TRP A 188 -7.99 4.61 -24.22
CA TRP A 188 -8.84 3.61 -23.56
C TRP A 188 -8.08 2.34 -23.14
N SER A 189 -7.19 1.85 -24.01
CA SER A 189 -6.37 0.65 -23.73
C SER A 189 -5.44 0.85 -22.52
N GLU A 190 -4.74 2.00 -22.47
CA GLU A 190 -3.84 2.32 -21.37
C GLU A 190 -4.63 2.58 -20.08
N ALA A 191 -5.76 3.29 -20.18
CA ALA A 191 -6.66 3.54 -19.08
C ALA A 191 -7.17 2.22 -18.48
N MET A 192 -7.62 1.28 -19.32
CA MET A 192 -8.12 -0.02 -18.90
C MET A 192 -7.03 -0.83 -18.17
N LYS A 193 -5.81 -0.90 -18.71
CA LYS A 193 -4.69 -1.60 -18.07
C LYS A 193 -4.38 -1.02 -16.69
N ALA A 194 -4.20 0.30 -16.61
CA ALA A 194 -3.87 0.96 -15.35
C ALA A 194 -4.97 0.80 -14.29
N LEU A 195 -6.25 0.99 -14.68
CA LEU A 195 -7.38 0.85 -13.76
C LEU A 195 -7.60 -0.60 -13.31
N ASN A 196 -7.35 -1.60 -14.18
CA ASN A 196 -7.40 -3.01 -13.80
C ASN A 196 -6.30 -3.37 -12.80
N ASN A 197 -5.07 -2.87 -13.00
CA ASN A 197 -3.99 -3.08 -12.04
C ASN A 197 -4.33 -2.48 -10.67
N ALA A 198 -4.85 -1.25 -10.65
CA ALA A 198 -5.30 -0.63 -9.41
C ALA A 198 -6.39 -1.45 -8.72
N LYS A 199 -7.38 -1.93 -9.50
CA LYS A 199 -8.50 -2.75 -9.02
C LYS A 199 -7.98 -4.05 -8.41
N ALA A 200 -7.11 -4.78 -9.11
CA ALA A 200 -6.55 -6.05 -8.65
C ALA A 200 -5.81 -5.91 -7.31
N ILE A 201 -5.02 -4.83 -7.14
CA ILE A 201 -4.34 -4.57 -5.87
C ILE A 201 -5.36 -4.27 -4.76
N TYR A 202 -6.37 -3.43 -5.02
CA TYR A 202 -7.40 -3.12 -4.02
C TYR A 202 -8.24 -4.35 -3.65
N GLU A 203 -8.58 -5.24 -4.59
CA GLU A 203 -9.28 -6.50 -4.33
C GLU A 203 -8.45 -7.41 -3.40
N LYS A 204 -7.16 -7.55 -3.69
CA LYS A 204 -6.26 -8.33 -2.84
C LYS A 204 -6.09 -7.73 -1.44
N LEU A 205 -5.96 -6.40 -1.33
CA LEU A 205 -5.90 -5.73 -0.03
C LEU A 205 -7.22 -5.87 0.75
N ALA A 206 -8.37 -5.78 0.06
CA ALA A 206 -9.67 -5.97 0.70
C ALA A 206 -9.83 -7.38 1.27
N SER A 207 -9.30 -8.40 0.58
CA SER A 207 -9.35 -9.80 1.05
C SER A 207 -8.47 -10.10 2.27
N THR A 208 -7.48 -9.24 2.57
CA THR A 208 -6.54 -9.46 3.68
C THR A 208 -6.87 -8.61 4.91
N LEU A 209 -7.82 -7.69 4.83
CA LEU A 209 -8.11 -6.70 5.87
C LEU A 209 -9.44 -6.99 6.55
N ASN A 210 -9.61 -6.41 7.74
CA ASN A 210 -10.86 -6.48 8.50
C ASN A 210 -12.01 -5.85 7.69
N GLU A 211 -13.24 -6.30 7.93
CA GLU A 211 -14.45 -5.92 7.20
C GLU A 211 -14.64 -4.39 7.09
N ASP A 212 -14.42 -3.65 8.19
CA ASP A 212 -14.52 -2.18 8.20
C ASP A 212 -13.50 -1.50 7.27
N GLU A 213 -12.27 -1.99 7.23
CA GLU A 213 -11.24 -1.48 6.33
C GLU A 213 -11.48 -1.94 4.90
N ALA A 214 -11.88 -3.19 4.70
CA ALA A 214 -12.21 -3.77 3.39
C ALA A 214 -13.32 -2.97 2.68
N ALA A 215 -14.34 -2.50 3.41
CA ALA A 215 -15.42 -1.67 2.86
C ALA A 215 -14.89 -0.40 2.16
N VAL A 216 -13.80 0.20 2.67
CA VAL A 216 -13.19 1.40 2.06
C VAL A 216 -12.56 1.07 0.70
N TYR A 217 -11.89 -0.10 0.60
CA TYR A 217 -11.30 -0.58 -0.66
C TYR A 217 -12.36 -1.00 -1.65
N GLN A 218 -13.40 -1.71 -1.19
CA GLN A 218 -14.54 -2.07 -2.03
C GLN A 218 -15.22 -0.82 -2.61
N GLY A 219 -15.43 0.23 -1.81
CA GLY A 219 -15.94 1.50 -2.30
C GLY A 219 -15.06 2.15 -3.39
N ARG A 220 -13.74 1.95 -3.36
CA ARG A 220 -12.85 2.41 -4.44
C ARG A 220 -12.98 1.54 -5.68
N ILE A 221 -13.12 0.24 -5.54
CA ILE A 221 -13.35 -0.70 -6.65
C ILE A 221 -14.64 -0.34 -7.38
N ASP A 222 -15.70 -0.06 -6.64
CA ASP A 222 -17.01 0.36 -7.20
C ASP A 222 -16.92 1.69 -7.95
N GLU A 223 -16.06 2.63 -7.50
CA GLU A 223 -15.79 3.89 -8.22
C GLU A 223 -15.02 3.68 -9.52
N ILE A 224 -14.17 2.67 -9.61
CA ILE A 224 -13.36 2.34 -10.80
C ILE A 224 -14.21 1.59 -11.83
N ALA A 225 -15.13 0.74 -11.42
CA ALA A 225 -15.91 -0.15 -12.28
C ALA A 225 -16.65 0.54 -13.44
N PRO A 226 -17.30 1.72 -13.28
CA PRO A 226 -17.92 2.43 -14.41
C PRO A 226 -16.92 2.88 -15.48
N SER A 227 -15.73 3.34 -15.03
CA SER A 227 -14.67 3.78 -15.94
C SER A 227 -14.12 2.62 -16.77
N LEU A 228 -13.96 1.45 -16.17
CA LEU A 228 -13.54 0.22 -16.86
C LEU A 228 -14.58 -0.20 -17.91
N ARG A 229 -15.86 -0.20 -17.56
CA ARG A 229 -16.95 -0.51 -18.50
C ARG A 229 -16.97 0.46 -19.69
N TYR A 230 -16.76 1.74 -19.42
CA TYR A 230 -16.69 2.75 -20.46
C TYR A 230 -15.47 2.57 -21.38
N CYS A 231 -14.31 2.24 -20.84
CA CYS A 231 -13.12 1.92 -21.64
C CYS A 231 -13.38 0.71 -22.55
N ALA A 232 -13.92 -0.38 -22.01
CA ALA A 232 -14.24 -1.59 -22.76
C ALA A 232 -15.25 -1.32 -23.90
N TYR A 233 -16.24 -0.46 -23.65
CA TYR A 233 -17.19 -0.04 -24.68
C TYR A 233 -16.51 0.72 -25.83
N ASN A 234 -15.59 1.65 -25.51
CA ASN A 234 -14.91 2.48 -26.52
C ASN A 234 -13.83 1.74 -27.31
N ILE A 235 -13.25 0.68 -26.75
CA ILE A 235 -12.30 -0.18 -27.47
C ILE A 235 -13.02 -0.95 -28.59
N GLY A 236 -14.34 -1.16 -28.47
CA GLY A 236 -15.19 -1.70 -29.55
C GLY A 236 -14.94 -3.17 -29.86
N ASP A 237 -14.08 -3.82 -29.14
CA ASP A 237 -13.63 -5.18 -29.41
C ASP A 237 -14.45 -6.18 -28.60
N THR A 238 -14.98 -7.20 -29.27
CA THR A 238 -15.62 -8.34 -28.59
C THR A 238 -14.60 -9.08 -27.70
N THR A 239 -13.31 -9.00 -28.05
CA THR A 239 -12.20 -9.51 -27.26
C THR A 239 -11.99 -8.70 -25.98
N ALA A 240 -12.26 -7.38 -25.94
CA ALA A 240 -12.12 -6.57 -24.73
C ALA A 240 -13.08 -6.98 -23.61
N LYS A 241 -14.26 -7.52 -23.93
CA LYS A 241 -15.18 -8.12 -22.97
C LYS A 241 -14.65 -9.47 -22.46
N GLN A 242 -14.07 -10.25 -23.38
CA GLN A 242 -13.43 -11.52 -23.06
C GLN A 242 -12.17 -11.29 -22.21
N ASP A 243 -11.37 -10.27 -22.54
CA ASP A 243 -10.18 -9.89 -21.78
C ASP A 243 -10.53 -9.37 -20.38
N LEU A 244 -11.64 -8.64 -20.22
CA LEU A 244 -12.16 -8.28 -18.89
C LEU A 244 -12.59 -9.51 -18.06
N LEU A 245 -13.11 -10.54 -18.71
CA LEU A 245 -13.46 -11.81 -18.07
C LEU A 245 -12.21 -12.66 -17.81
N ASN A 246 -11.27 -12.70 -18.76
CA ASN A 246 -10.01 -13.42 -18.64
C ASN A 246 -9.07 -12.78 -17.62
N MET A 247 -9.05 -11.43 -17.50
CA MET A 247 -8.32 -10.71 -16.45
C MET A 247 -8.87 -10.95 -15.04
N ARG A 248 -10.08 -11.46 -14.92
CA ARG A 248 -10.63 -11.98 -13.67
C ARG A 248 -10.02 -13.32 -13.26
N GLY A 249 -9.51 -14.09 -14.23
CA GLY A 249 -8.98 -15.45 -14.04
C GLY A 249 -7.48 -15.61 -14.28
N THR A 250 -6.80 -14.63 -14.86
CA THR A 250 -5.36 -14.74 -15.13
C THR A 250 -4.53 -14.13 -13.99
N LYS A 251 -3.72 -14.96 -13.37
CA LYS A 251 -2.57 -14.51 -12.56
C LYS A 251 -1.68 -13.66 -13.48
N HIS A 252 -1.64 -12.36 -13.27
CA HIS A 252 -0.79 -11.46 -14.04
C HIS A 252 0.68 -11.75 -13.71
N GLY A 253 1.47 -12.11 -14.70
CA GLY A 253 2.93 -12.11 -14.62
C GLY A 253 3.41 -10.70 -14.25
N GLY A 254 3.95 -10.55 -13.05
CA GLY A 254 4.26 -9.28 -12.37
C GLY A 254 3.56 -9.15 -11.02
N LEU A 255 2.71 -10.11 -10.65
CA LEU A 255 2.03 -10.18 -9.36
C LEU A 255 2.76 -11.10 -8.36
N ASP A 256 3.87 -11.75 -8.75
CA ASP A 256 4.63 -12.60 -7.84
C ASP A 256 5.20 -11.76 -6.68
N ASP A 257 5.76 -10.58 -6.97
CA ASP A 257 6.18 -9.61 -5.95
C ASP A 257 5.01 -9.12 -5.07
N LEU A 258 3.78 -9.13 -5.62
CA LEU A 258 2.56 -8.79 -4.89
C LEU A 258 2.16 -9.88 -3.89
N GLU A 259 2.31 -11.15 -4.24
CA GLU A 259 2.01 -12.27 -3.33
C GLU A 259 2.98 -12.27 -2.14
N ASP A 260 4.25 -12.00 -2.38
CA ASP A 260 5.25 -11.86 -1.31
C ASP A 260 4.95 -10.67 -0.38
N LEU A 261 4.59 -9.51 -0.94
CA LEU A 261 4.20 -8.35 -0.15
C LEU A 261 2.89 -8.57 0.65
N ILE A 262 1.95 -9.34 0.10
CA ILE A 262 0.71 -9.70 0.80
C ILE A 262 1.01 -10.68 1.95
N ASN A 263 1.86 -11.68 1.71
CA ASN A 263 2.30 -12.60 2.76
C ASN A 263 3.02 -11.83 3.88
N GLN A 264 3.87 -10.89 3.53
CA GLN A 264 4.55 -10.01 4.49
C GLN A 264 3.55 -9.13 5.27
N THR A 265 2.48 -8.65 4.63
CA THR A 265 1.40 -7.91 5.31
C THR A 265 0.62 -8.81 6.27
N ARG A 266 0.35 -10.06 5.89
CA ARG A 266 -0.28 -11.07 6.77
C ARG A 266 0.60 -11.42 7.97
N GLU A 267 1.90 -11.59 7.76
CA GLU A 267 2.86 -11.82 8.84
C GLU A 267 2.90 -10.67 9.85
N GLN A 268 2.88 -9.43 9.36
CA GLN A 268 2.81 -8.25 10.22
C GLN A 268 1.50 -8.17 11.01
N GLN A 269 0.36 -8.51 10.40
CA GLN A 269 -0.91 -8.61 11.10
C GLN A 269 -0.91 -9.74 12.12
N ALA A 270 -0.31 -10.89 11.79
CA ALA A 270 -0.12 -12.00 12.73
C ALA A 270 0.74 -11.60 13.93
N ALA A 271 1.75 -10.75 13.74
CA ALA A 271 2.58 -10.23 14.85
C ALA A 271 1.76 -9.39 15.84
N THR A 272 0.66 -8.75 15.40
CA THR A 272 -0.23 -7.98 16.29
C THR A 272 -1.20 -8.86 17.08
N LEU A 273 -1.42 -10.09 16.67
CA LEU A 273 -2.36 -11.03 17.29
C LEU A 273 -1.70 -11.71 18.50
N GLN A 274 -1.78 -11.05 19.66
CA GLN A 274 -1.13 -11.54 20.89
C GLN A 274 -2.00 -12.52 21.68
N GLU A 275 -3.33 -12.42 21.56
CA GLU A 275 -4.29 -13.21 22.33
C GLU A 275 -5.39 -13.75 21.42
N THR A 276 -5.83 -15.00 21.68
CA THR A 276 -7.03 -15.58 21.06
C THR A 276 -8.00 -16.05 22.15
N GLU A 277 -9.29 -16.01 21.85
CA GLU A 277 -10.32 -16.50 22.75
C GLU A 277 -10.74 -17.93 22.35
N TRP A 278 -10.55 -18.86 23.29
CA TRP A 278 -10.97 -20.24 23.14
C TRP A 278 -11.90 -20.65 24.29
N ARG A 279 -13.14 -21.02 23.97
CA ARG A 279 -14.17 -21.43 24.95
C ARG A 279 -14.34 -20.41 26.10
N GLY A 280 -14.36 -19.11 25.81
CA GLY A 280 -14.50 -18.06 26.79
C GLY A 280 -13.25 -17.78 27.64
N ARG A 281 -12.10 -18.35 27.29
CA ARG A 281 -10.82 -18.07 27.94
C ARG A 281 -9.87 -17.40 26.95
N ARG A 282 -9.25 -16.30 27.34
CA ARG A 282 -8.20 -15.64 26.58
C ARG A 282 -6.89 -16.36 26.80
N MET A 283 -6.23 -16.75 25.72
CA MET A 283 -4.94 -17.44 25.72
C MET A 283 -3.95 -16.65 24.86
N ALA A 284 -2.75 -16.43 25.42
CA ALA A 284 -1.68 -15.78 24.69
C ALA A 284 -1.05 -16.74 23.67
N VAL A 285 -0.97 -16.31 22.42
CA VAL A 285 -0.36 -17.08 21.33
C VAL A 285 1.08 -16.60 21.14
N LYS A 286 2.03 -17.40 21.58
CA LYS A 286 3.47 -17.05 21.56
C LYS A 286 4.12 -17.26 20.19
N GLN A 287 3.71 -18.30 19.46
CA GLN A 287 4.36 -18.73 18.22
C GLN A 287 3.73 -18.07 17.00
N GLU A 288 4.54 -17.49 16.13
CA GLU A 288 4.13 -16.78 14.94
C GLU A 288 3.37 -17.65 13.94
N LYS A 289 3.85 -18.88 13.69
CA LYS A 289 3.18 -19.83 12.78
C LYS A 289 1.76 -20.21 13.24
N VAL A 290 1.54 -20.26 14.55
CA VAL A 290 0.20 -20.51 15.12
C VAL A 290 -0.70 -19.29 14.92
N ARG A 291 -0.17 -18.09 15.03
CA ARG A 291 -0.92 -16.84 14.78
C ARG A 291 -1.36 -16.73 13.31
N ILE A 292 -0.45 -17.02 12.38
CA ILE A 292 -0.76 -17.06 10.94
C ILE A 292 -1.87 -18.06 10.64
N PHE A 293 -1.80 -19.26 11.23
CA PHE A 293 -2.84 -20.28 11.07
C PHE A 293 -4.19 -19.80 11.61
N LEU A 294 -4.23 -19.18 12.79
CA LEU A 294 -5.48 -18.67 13.37
C LEU A 294 -6.12 -17.56 12.55
N LEU A 295 -5.33 -16.67 11.96
CA LEU A 295 -5.83 -15.66 11.03
C LEU A 295 -6.40 -16.30 9.78
N ARG A 296 -5.70 -17.27 9.21
CA ARG A 296 -6.17 -17.99 8.03
C ARG A 296 -7.45 -18.77 8.29
N GLU A 297 -7.64 -19.34 9.48
CA GLU A 297 -8.85 -20.03 9.88
C GLU A 297 -10.06 -19.10 9.97
N GLN A 298 -9.85 -17.89 10.48
CA GLN A 298 -10.90 -16.86 10.52
C GLN A 298 -11.34 -16.42 9.11
N GLU A 299 -10.38 -16.20 8.19
CA GLU A 299 -10.67 -15.84 6.79
C GLU A 299 -11.35 -17.00 6.03
N PHE A 300 -10.94 -18.23 6.32
CA PHE A 300 -11.38 -19.44 5.62
C PHE A 300 -12.89 -19.69 5.70
N THR A 301 -13.51 -19.36 6.82
CA THR A 301 -14.96 -19.55 7.00
C THR A 301 -15.79 -18.67 6.07
N GLU A 302 -15.24 -17.54 5.61
CA GLU A 302 -15.89 -16.64 4.65
C GLU A 302 -15.58 -17.02 3.20
N GLU A 303 -14.33 -17.39 2.92
CA GLU A 303 -13.92 -17.81 1.58
C GLU A 303 -14.65 -19.04 1.04
N ILE A 304 -15.07 -19.96 1.91
CA ILE A 304 -15.76 -21.20 1.51
C ILE A 304 -17.19 -20.99 1.07
N LYS A 305 -17.86 -19.92 1.50
CA LYS A 305 -19.28 -19.72 1.22
C LYS A 305 -19.60 -19.71 -0.27
N ASP A 306 -18.72 -19.15 -1.08
CA ASP A 306 -18.95 -18.88 -2.51
C ASP A 306 -18.22 -19.82 -3.48
N LYS A 307 -17.43 -20.81 -2.98
CA LYS A 307 -16.64 -21.73 -3.82
C LYS A 307 -17.42 -22.96 -4.27
N ASP A 308 -17.06 -23.51 -5.44
CA ASP A 308 -17.61 -24.77 -5.94
C ASP A 308 -17.08 -25.98 -5.13
N TYR A 309 -17.72 -27.14 -5.27
CA TYR A 309 -17.47 -28.32 -4.42
C TYR A 309 -16.02 -28.81 -4.48
N ASP A 310 -15.43 -28.89 -5.67
CA ASP A 310 -14.04 -29.33 -5.86
C ASP A 310 -13.03 -28.33 -5.32
N GLU A 311 -13.31 -27.04 -5.47
CA GLU A 311 -12.51 -25.97 -4.89
C GLU A 311 -12.56 -25.94 -3.35
N LYS A 312 -13.72 -26.30 -2.77
CA LYS A 312 -13.86 -26.47 -1.32
C LYS A 312 -12.97 -27.58 -0.78
N ILE A 313 -12.93 -28.73 -1.46
CA ILE A 313 -12.10 -29.87 -1.05
C ILE A 313 -10.62 -29.47 -1.04
N SER A 314 -10.13 -28.86 -2.11
CA SER A 314 -8.74 -28.39 -2.21
C SER A 314 -8.39 -27.36 -1.14
N ALA A 315 -9.32 -26.45 -0.83
CA ALA A 315 -9.13 -25.44 0.21
C ALA A 315 -9.06 -26.09 1.62
N TYR A 316 -9.92 -27.07 1.92
CA TYR A 316 -9.85 -27.82 3.18
C TYR A 316 -8.56 -28.64 3.31
N GLU A 317 -8.07 -29.26 2.24
CA GLU A 317 -6.79 -29.98 2.25
C GLU A 317 -5.62 -29.05 2.59
N SER A 318 -5.59 -27.87 2.00
CA SER A 318 -4.58 -26.84 2.30
C SER A 318 -4.64 -26.39 3.76
N LEU A 319 -5.84 -26.12 4.30
CA LEU A 319 -6.02 -25.73 5.70
C LEU A 319 -5.61 -26.84 6.67
N LEU A 320 -5.90 -28.10 6.35
CA LEU A 320 -5.49 -29.25 7.15
C LEU A 320 -3.96 -29.41 7.19
N TYR A 321 -3.28 -29.12 6.07
CA TYR A 321 -1.82 -29.11 6.03
C TYR A 321 -1.24 -28.04 6.95
N ASP A 322 -1.77 -26.82 6.90
CA ASP A 322 -1.32 -25.73 7.76
C ASP A 322 -1.62 -25.98 9.24
N CYS A 323 -2.78 -26.59 9.53
CA CYS A 323 -3.12 -27.03 10.89
C CYS A 323 -2.11 -28.03 11.44
N LYS A 324 -1.73 -29.03 10.65
CA LYS A 324 -0.70 -30.02 11.05
C LYS A 324 0.64 -29.35 11.34
N ASN A 325 1.06 -28.42 10.50
CA ASN A 325 2.29 -27.67 10.68
C ASN A 325 2.24 -26.81 11.96
N ALA A 326 1.12 -26.13 12.23
CA ALA A 326 0.93 -25.33 13.43
C ALA A 326 0.96 -26.17 14.71
N ILE A 327 0.32 -27.36 14.68
CA ILE A 327 0.35 -28.32 15.81
C ILE A 327 1.76 -28.87 16.07
N GLN A 328 2.54 -29.12 15.02
CA GLN A 328 3.89 -29.63 15.17
C GLN A 328 4.79 -28.59 15.84
N VAL A 329 4.68 -27.34 15.43
CA VAL A 329 5.43 -26.22 16.02
C VAL A 329 4.98 -25.89 17.44
N SER A 330 3.70 -26.11 17.78
CA SER A 330 3.20 -25.90 19.15
C SER A 330 3.67 -26.95 20.16
N LYS A 331 4.25 -28.08 19.70
CA LYS A 331 4.77 -29.16 20.54
C LYS A 331 6.27 -29.04 20.82
N GLU A 332 6.97 -28.20 20.04
CA GLU A 332 8.36 -27.80 20.28
C GLU A 332 8.42 -26.59 21.22
#